data_d14be4a6386bf49dc377e4b91171bea1
#
_entry.id   d14be4a6386bf49dc377e4b91171bea1
#
_cell.length_a   1.000
_cell.length_b   1.000
_cell.length_c   1.000
_cell.angle_alpha   90.00
_cell.angle_beta   90.00
_cell.angle_gamma   90.00
#
_symmetry.space_group_name_H-M   'P 1'
#
loop_
_entity.id
_entity.type
_entity.pdbx_description
1 polymer ?
#
loop_
_entity_poly.entity_id
_entity_poly.type
_entity_poly.pdbx_seq_one_letter_code
_entity_poly.pdbx_strand_id
1 'polypeptide(L)'
;MRGRAGFRSLSGRDIAVVLGTAITLVYVRGRGIVLDEPSVVAIDVTNGTPLAVGHDAKRMAGRTPSHIQVVRPLKDGVIADFDVCEKMLRYFIDQISGSRWAKPRMVICVPSGITGVEQRAVQEAAEYAGARKPAFIIEEPMAAAIGAGLPIQSPHGSMIVDIGGGTTEVAVISLGGLVANQSARVGGDVLDDAITQYVKKEYSVALGETTAEEVKVALGSAWPLPDEMYAEIRGRDLVTGLPKTVTVSSVEMREALEEGVSSIIDAVK
;
A
#
# COMPACT_ATOMS: atom_id res chain seq x y z
N MET A 1 52.49 -1.21 8.33
CA MET A 1 51.33 -1.69 7.56
C MET A 1 50.22 -0.62 7.65
N ARG A 2 50.02 0.15 6.57
CA ARG A 2 49.05 1.26 6.52
C ARG A 2 47.71 0.68 6.11
N GLY A 3 46.70 0.85 7.00
CA GLY A 3 45.32 0.45 6.74
C GLY A 3 44.74 1.15 5.51
N ARG A 4 44.18 0.37 4.58
CA ARG A 4 43.40 0.85 3.46
C ARG A 4 42.14 1.55 4.01
N ALA A 5 42.15 2.87 3.92
CA ALA A 5 40.90 3.65 4.04
C ALA A 5 39.99 3.23 2.91
N GLY A 6 38.90 2.54 3.23
CA GLY A 6 37.88 2.17 2.27
C GLY A 6 37.31 3.43 1.63
N PHE A 7 37.45 3.57 0.32
CA PHE A 7 36.71 4.54 -0.48
C PHE A 7 35.21 4.31 -0.24
N ARG A 8 34.60 5.12 0.60
CA ARG A 8 33.13 5.23 0.65
C ARG A 8 32.70 5.76 -0.72
N SER A 9 32.11 4.87 -1.51
CA SER A 9 31.53 5.23 -2.81
C SER A 9 30.58 6.43 -2.61
N LEU A 10 30.90 7.55 -3.25
CA LEU A 10 30.05 8.75 -3.33
C LEU A 10 28.88 8.55 -4.30
N SER A 11 28.74 7.37 -4.92
CA SER A 11 27.59 7.03 -5.75
C SER A 11 26.38 6.76 -4.85
N GLY A 12 25.29 7.46 -5.13
CA GLY A 12 24.00 7.25 -4.46
C GLY A 12 23.61 5.78 -4.45
N ARG A 13 22.93 5.34 -3.40
CA ARG A 13 22.45 3.96 -3.24
C ARG A 13 21.41 3.65 -4.30
N ASP A 14 21.38 2.41 -4.77
CA ASP A 14 20.28 1.92 -5.60
C ASP A 14 19.15 1.52 -4.67
N ILE A 15 17.97 2.06 -4.89
CA ILE A 15 16.76 1.77 -4.11
C ILE A 15 15.63 1.36 -5.05
N ALA A 16 14.79 0.46 -4.56
CA ALA A 16 13.51 0.15 -5.18
C ALA A 16 12.38 0.52 -4.20
N VAL A 17 11.32 1.10 -4.72
CA VAL A 17 10.17 1.55 -3.93
C VAL A 17 8.91 0.92 -4.50
N VAL A 18 8.17 0.21 -3.64
CA VAL A 18 6.77 -0.13 -3.89
C VAL A 18 5.94 0.99 -3.29
N LEU A 19 5.31 1.77 -4.14
CA LEU A 19 4.48 2.91 -3.73
C LEU A 19 3.01 2.47 -3.73
N GLY A 20 2.66 1.61 -2.76
CA GLY A 20 1.32 1.03 -2.66
C GLY A 20 0.30 1.94 -1.96
N THR A 21 -0.97 1.73 -2.23
CA THR A 21 -2.09 2.47 -1.63
C THR A 21 -2.10 2.37 -0.10
N ALA A 22 -1.89 1.16 0.44
CA ALA A 22 -1.89 0.92 1.88
C ALA A 22 -0.50 1.07 2.52
N ILE A 23 0.53 0.56 1.84
CA ILE A 23 1.90 0.41 2.38
C ILE A 23 2.92 0.88 1.35
N THR A 24 3.92 1.61 1.81
CA THR A 24 5.14 1.93 1.04
C THR A 24 6.29 1.10 1.56
N LEU A 25 6.92 0.32 0.67
CA LEU A 25 8.12 -0.46 0.96
C LEU A 25 9.32 0.17 0.28
N VAL A 26 10.46 0.22 0.98
CA VAL A 26 11.72 0.63 0.36
C VAL A 26 12.79 -0.44 0.56
N TYR A 27 13.28 -0.92 -0.56
CA TYR A 27 14.40 -1.85 -0.62
C TYR A 27 15.68 -1.10 -0.98
N VAL A 28 16.76 -1.38 -0.28
CA VAL A 28 18.10 -0.86 -0.57
C VAL A 28 19.02 -1.99 -0.99
N ARG A 29 19.67 -1.84 -2.13
CA ARG A 29 20.61 -2.85 -2.64
C ARG A 29 21.67 -3.21 -1.61
N GLY A 30 21.76 -4.50 -1.30
CA GLY A 30 22.69 -5.05 -0.30
C GLY A 30 22.27 -4.90 1.16
N ARG A 31 21.06 -4.35 1.43
CA ARG A 31 20.51 -4.23 2.79
C ARG A 31 19.13 -4.89 2.94
N GLY A 32 18.44 -5.21 1.82
CA GLY A 32 17.08 -5.71 1.84
C GLY A 32 16.05 -4.59 2.04
N ILE A 33 14.84 -4.96 2.50
CA ILE A 33 13.79 -4.01 2.86
C ILE A 33 14.25 -3.26 4.12
N VAL A 34 14.34 -1.95 4.02
CA VAL A 34 14.82 -1.06 5.10
C VAL A 34 13.72 -0.15 5.64
N LEU A 35 12.57 -0.11 4.94
CA LEU A 35 11.41 0.67 5.34
C LEU A 35 10.16 -0.08 4.91
N ASP A 36 9.23 -0.22 5.85
CA ASP A 36 7.90 -0.80 5.70
C ASP A 36 6.94 0.09 6.50
N GLU A 37 6.26 1.00 5.82
CA GLU A 37 5.47 2.04 6.44
C GLU A 37 4.12 2.21 5.74
N PRO A 38 3.03 2.46 6.47
CA PRO A 38 1.76 2.86 5.88
C PRO A 38 1.90 4.09 4.99
N SER A 39 1.22 4.11 3.84
CA SER A 39 1.18 5.25 2.91
C SER A 39 0.22 6.33 3.43
N VAL A 40 0.55 6.92 4.57
CA VAL A 40 -0.29 7.87 5.31
C VAL A 40 0.56 9.04 5.81
N VAL A 41 0.02 10.25 5.74
CA VAL A 41 0.67 11.48 6.20
C VAL A 41 -0.32 12.29 7.05
N ALA A 42 0.12 12.74 8.23
CA ALA A 42 -0.60 13.74 9.01
C ALA A 42 -0.04 15.13 8.64
N ILE A 43 -0.91 16.01 8.16
CA ILE A 43 -0.54 17.38 7.72
C ILE A 43 -1.26 18.43 8.56
N ASP A 44 -0.58 19.53 8.82
CA ASP A 44 -1.19 20.74 9.29
C ASP A 44 -1.84 21.44 8.10
N VAL A 45 -3.16 21.53 8.09
CA VAL A 45 -3.91 22.11 6.96
C VAL A 45 -3.72 23.62 6.81
N THR A 46 -3.19 24.29 7.82
CA THR A 46 -2.98 25.75 7.78
C THR A 46 -1.78 26.14 6.93
N ASN A 47 -0.77 25.28 6.87
CA ASN A 47 0.49 25.55 6.18
C ASN A 47 0.98 24.41 5.29
N GLY A 48 0.25 23.26 5.27
CA GLY A 48 0.59 22.09 4.48
C GLY A 48 1.85 21.34 4.96
N THR A 49 2.30 21.58 6.21
CA THR A 49 3.50 20.94 6.75
C THR A 49 3.19 19.51 7.21
N PRO A 50 3.99 18.49 6.82
CA PRO A 50 3.85 17.17 7.35
C PRO A 50 4.31 17.12 8.81
N LEU A 51 3.43 16.61 9.69
CA LEU A 51 3.68 16.46 11.12
C LEU A 51 4.12 15.04 11.47
N ALA A 52 3.59 14.06 10.77
CA ALA A 52 3.94 12.65 10.91
C ALA A 52 3.74 11.92 9.59
N VAL A 53 4.46 10.82 9.41
CA VAL A 53 4.39 9.96 8.21
C VAL A 53 4.38 8.51 8.67
N GLY A 54 3.72 7.63 7.90
CA GLY A 54 3.74 6.20 8.13
C GLY A 54 2.95 5.78 9.38
N HIS A 55 3.52 4.90 10.17
CA HIS A 55 2.90 4.37 11.38
C HIS A 55 2.50 5.46 12.37
N ASP A 56 3.31 6.51 12.51
CA ASP A 56 3.00 7.63 13.40
C ASP A 56 1.76 8.39 12.94
N ALA A 57 1.63 8.64 11.64
CA ALA A 57 0.45 9.26 11.06
C ALA A 57 -0.80 8.35 11.16
N LYS A 58 -0.64 7.04 10.89
CA LYS A 58 -1.75 6.06 11.00
C LYS A 58 -2.32 6.04 12.43
N ARG A 59 -1.47 6.13 13.48
CA ARG A 59 -1.92 6.21 14.87
C ARG A 59 -2.71 7.47 15.21
N MET A 60 -2.53 8.54 14.46
CA MET A 60 -3.25 9.80 14.64
C MET A 60 -4.64 9.79 13.98
N ALA A 61 -4.91 8.87 13.06
CA ALA A 61 -6.18 8.80 12.33
C ALA A 61 -7.38 8.75 13.26
N GLY A 62 -8.39 9.60 13.02
CA GLY A 62 -9.59 9.71 13.83
C GLY A 62 -9.42 10.35 15.23
N ARG A 63 -8.22 10.85 15.56
CA ARG A 63 -7.89 11.41 16.90
C ARG A 63 -7.26 12.80 16.81
N THR A 64 -7.32 13.44 15.66
CA THR A 64 -6.69 14.74 15.42
C THR A 64 -7.64 15.90 15.61
N PRO A 65 -7.16 17.07 16.08
CA PRO A 65 -7.94 18.32 16.06
C PRO A 65 -8.15 18.78 14.61
N SER A 66 -9.10 19.69 14.39
CA SER A 66 -9.57 20.09 13.05
C SER A 66 -8.49 20.71 12.14
N HIS A 67 -7.40 21.23 12.69
CA HIS A 67 -6.28 21.78 11.92
C HIS A 67 -5.24 20.73 11.49
N ILE A 68 -5.41 19.47 11.91
CA ILE A 68 -4.56 18.35 11.50
C ILE A 68 -5.41 17.33 10.74
N GLN A 69 -5.04 17.08 9.51
CA GLN A 69 -5.68 16.07 8.67
C GLN A 69 -4.73 14.89 8.42
N VAL A 70 -5.25 13.68 8.56
CA VAL A 70 -4.56 12.45 8.15
C VAL A 70 -5.00 12.13 6.72
N VAL A 71 -4.04 12.08 5.80
CA VAL A 71 -4.25 11.94 4.36
C VAL A 71 -3.58 10.67 3.86
N ARG A 72 -4.27 9.91 3.00
CA ARG A 72 -3.69 8.85 2.17
C ARG A 72 -3.41 9.46 0.79
N PRO A 73 -2.14 9.68 0.41
CA PRO A 73 -1.81 10.35 -0.85
C PRO A 73 -2.01 9.46 -2.07
N LEU A 74 -2.26 8.16 -1.86
CA LEU A 74 -2.52 7.17 -2.91
C LEU A 74 -3.90 6.59 -2.72
N LYS A 75 -4.58 6.34 -3.84
CA LYS A 75 -5.90 5.69 -3.89
C LYS A 75 -5.98 4.84 -5.16
N ASP A 76 -6.48 3.61 -5.04
CA ASP A 76 -6.68 2.71 -6.18
C ASP A 76 -5.42 2.55 -7.06
N GLY A 77 -4.24 2.49 -6.41
CA GLY A 77 -2.95 2.34 -7.06
C GLY A 77 -2.36 3.59 -7.70
N VAL A 78 -3.04 4.76 -7.60
CA VAL A 78 -2.60 6.02 -8.22
C VAL A 78 -2.42 7.16 -7.22
N ILE A 79 -1.66 8.19 -7.60
CA ILE A 79 -1.49 9.39 -6.78
C ILE A 79 -2.79 10.20 -6.79
N ALA A 80 -3.40 10.33 -5.61
CA ALA A 80 -4.58 11.17 -5.39
C ALA A 80 -4.20 12.58 -4.95
N ASP A 81 -3.08 12.74 -4.23
CA ASP A 81 -2.53 14.02 -3.81
C ASP A 81 -1.02 14.05 -4.08
N PHE A 82 -0.64 14.82 -5.10
CA PHE A 82 0.75 14.88 -5.57
C PHE A 82 1.69 15.49 -4.52
N ASP A 83 1.29 16.59 -3.90
CA ASP A 83 2.14 17.33 -2.96
C ASP A 83 2.38 16.53 -1.68
N VAL A 84 1.34 15.85 -1.19
CA VAL A 84 1.46 14.98 0.00
C VAL A 84 2.27 13.72 -0.32
N CYS A 85 2.11 13.14 -1.51
CA CYS A 85 2.89 11.99 -1.98
C CYS A 85 4.38 12.34 -2.10
N GLU A 86 4.71 13.49 -2.69
CA GLU A 86 6.10 13.98 -2.79
C GLU A 86 6.73 14.17 -1.41
N LYS A 87 6.01 14.79 -0.47
CA LYS A 87 6.48 14.99 0.91
C LYS A 87 6.70 13.67 1.63
N MET A 88 5.81 12.70 1.45
CA MET A 88 5.95 11.35 2.00
C MET A 88 7.20 10.65 1.46
N LEU A 89 7.38 10.64 0.14
CA LEU A 89 8.56 10.05 -0.50
C LEU A 89 9.85 10.73 -0.05
N ARG A 90 9.87 12.06 0.04
CA ARG A 90 11.02 12.82 0.54
C ARG A 90 11.39 12.41 1.95
N TYR A 91 10.40 12.31 2.84
CA TYR A 91 10.61 11.86 4.21
C TYR A 91 11.27 10.46 4.25
N PHE A 92 10.78 9.51 3.46
CA PHE A 92 11.34 8.17 3.40
C PHE A 92 12.75 8.14 2.80
N ILE A 93 13.00 8.92 1.75
CA ILE A 93 14.33 9.05 1.15
C ILE A 93 15.33 9.64 2.15
N ASP A 94 14.95 10.67 2.90
CA ASP A 94 15.79 11.31 3.90
C ASP A 94 16.18 10.36 5.04
N GLN A 95 15.29 9.48 5.47
CA GLN A 95 15.60 8.45 6.47
C GLN A 95 16.64 7.43 6.00
N ILE A 96 16.64 7.11 4.70
CA ILE A 96 17.50 6.08 4.13
C ILE A 96 18.84 6.66 3.68
N SER A 97 18.83 7.92 3.23
CA SER A 97 19.97 8.62 2.68
C SER A 97 20.90 9.09 3.80
N GLY A 98 22.06 8.46 3.95
CA GLY A 98 23.07 8.91 4.92
C GLY A 98 23.78 10.24 4.56
N SER A 99 23.38 10.88 3.46
CA SER A 99 23.94 12.17 2.99
C SER A 99 22.93 12.85 2.05
N ARG A 100 22.59 14.09 2.34
CA ARG A 100 21.72 14.94 1.50
C ARG A 100 22.25 15.21 0.08
N TRP A 101 23.53 14.92 -0.18
CA TRP A 101 24.18 15.18 -1.46
C TRP A 101 24.17 13.99 -2.42
N ALA A 102 23.91 12.78 -1.92
CA ALA A 102 23.96 11.56 -2.72
C ALA A 102 22.54 11.13 -3.09
N LYS A 103 22.03 11.66 -4.22
CA LYS A 103 20.72 11.27 -4.77
C LYS A 103 20.73 9.79 -5.17
N PRO A 104 19.81 8.95 -4.62
CA PRO A 104 19.73 7.55 -4.99
C PRO A 104 19.22 7.36 -6.42
N ARG A 105 19.71 6.33 -7.11
CA ARG A 105 19.00 5.79 -8.28
C ARG A 105 17.78 5.05 -7.76
N MET A 106 16.63 5.34 -8.34
CA MET A 106 15.36 4.82 -7.86
C MET A 106 14.64 4.06 -8.97
N VAL A 107 14.12 2.88 -8.63
CA VAL A 107 13.11 2.15 -9.39
C VAL A 107 11.83 2.17 -8.57
N ILE A 108 10.69 2.54 -9.18
CA ILE A 108 9.39 2.61 -8.52
C ILE A 108 8.45 1.63 -9.20
N CYS A 109 7.75 0.84 -8.38
CA CYS A 109 6.70 -0.04 -8.84
C CYS A 109 5.41 0.75 -9.05
N VAL A 110 4.71 0.44 -10.13
CA VAL A 110 3.41 1.02 -10.47
C VAL A 110 2.48 -0.09 -10.96
N PRO A 111 1.15 0.02 -10.73
CA PRO A 111 0.19 -0.93 -11.29
C PRO A 111 0.30 -1.01 -12.82
N SER A 112 0.03 -2.18 -13.38
CA SER A 112 0.13 -2.41 -14.82
C SER A 112 -0.93 -1.66 -15.64
N GLY A 113 -2.06 -1.31 -15.01
CA GLY A 113 -3.21 -0.65 -15.65
C GLY A 113 -3.19 0.88 -15.60
N ILE A 114 -2.10 1.53 -15.14
CA ILE A 114 -2.06 2.99 -15.05
C ILE A 114 -1.85 3.67 -16.41
N THR A 115 -2.35 4.89 -16.53
CA THR A 115 -2.16 5.74 -17.73
C THR A 115 -0.74 6.32 -17.77
N GLY A 116 -0.29 6.72 -18.97
CA GLY A 116 1.00 7.41 -19.12
C GLY A 116 1.11 8.73 -18.34
N VAL A 117 -0.02 9.39 -18.04
CA VAL A 117 -0.06 10.60 -17.20
C VAL A 117 0.20 10.24 -15.74
N GLU A 118 -0.46 9.21 -15.22
CA GLU A 118 -0.27 8.71 -13.87
C GLU A 118 1.16 8.19 -13.65
N GLN A 119 1.70 7.44 -14.63
CA GLN A 119 3.09 6.98 -14.61
C GLN A 119 4.08 8.15 -14.51
N ARG A 120 3.84 9.22 -15.30
CA ARG A 120 4.67 10.42 -15.26
C ARG A 120 4.55 11.12 -13.91
N ALA A 121 3.36 11.20 -13.32
CA ALA A 121 3.16 11.79 -12.01
C ALA A 121 3.98 11.06 -10.93
N VAL A 122 4.01 9.72 -10.94
CA VAL A 122 4.83 8.93 -10.01
C VAL A 122 6.32 9.20 -10.22
N GLN A 123 6.78 9.24 -11.48
CA GLN A 123 8.17 9.53 -11.80
C GLN A 123 8.58 10.94 -11.32
N GLU A 124 7.75 11.95 -11.60
CA GLU A 124 8.01 13.33 -11.18
C GLU A 124 7.99 13.47 -9.64
N ALA A 125 7.03 12.86 -8.94
CA ALA A 125 6.97 12.87 -7.48
C ALA A 125 8.27 12.31 -6.87
N ALA A 126 8.80 11.21 -7.40
CA ALA A 126 10.06 10.63 -6.94
C ALA A 126 11.26 11.56 -7.20
N GLU A 127 11.32 12.16 -8.37
CA GLU A 127 12.40 13.08 -8.74
C GLU A 127 12.39 14.36 -7.90
N TYR A 128 11.20 14.92 -7.63
CA TYR A 128 11.04 16.06 -6.71
C TYR A 128 11.35 15.68 -5.26
N ALA A 129 11.00 14.47 -4.85
CA ALA A 129 11.35 13.94 -3.52
C ALA A 129 12.85 13.72 -3.31
N GLY A 130 13.66 13.76 -4.36
CA GLY A 130 15.12 13.71 -4.26
C GLY A 130 15.77 12.53 -4.96
N ALA A 131 15.06 11.72 -5.72
CA ALA A 131 15.65 10.69 -6.57
C ALA A 131 16.56 11.31 -7.65
N ARG A 132 17.56 10.53 -8.08
CA ARG A 132 18.38 10.90 -9.23
C ARG A 132 17.56 10.76 -10.51
N LYS A 133 17.59 11.78 -11.35
CA LYS A 133 16.92 11.78 -12.66
C LYS A 133 17.65 10.92 -13.70
N PRO A 134 16.94 10.14 -14.52
CA PRO A 134 15.52 9.82 -14.38
C PRO A 134 15.28 8.78 -13.27
N ALA A 135 14.12 8.84 -12.60
CA ALA A 135 13.60 7.72 -11.85
C ALA A 135 13.07 6.67 -12.83
N PHE A 136 13.29 5.39 -12.53
CA PHE A 136 12.86 4.28 -13.39
C PHE A 136 11.53 3.72 -12.87
N ILE A 137 10.71 3.28 -13.81
CA ILE A 137 9.43 2.64 -13.50
C ILE A 137 9.51 1.16 -13.84
N ILE A 138 8.89 0.32 -13.01
CA ILE A 138 8.66 -1.09 -13.23
C ILE A 138 7.20 -1.41 -12.91
N GLU A 139 6.58 -2.29 -13.68
CA GLU A 139 5.23 -2.76 -13.40
C GLU A 139 5.22 -3.65 -12.15
N GLU A 140 4.25 -3.44 -11.28
CA GLU A 140 4.12 -4.09 -9.98
C GLU A 140 4.13 -5.63 -10.10
N PRO A 141 3.35 -6.27 -11.02
CA PRO A 141 3.39 -7.72 -11.17
C PRO A 141 4.75 -8.25 -11.63
N MET A 142 5.52 -7.47 -12.41
CA MET A 142 6.89 -7.87 -12.77
C MET A 142 7.82 -7.82 -11.54
N ALA A 143 7.71 -6.78 -10.72
CA ALA A 143 8.49 -6.66 -9.49
C ALA A 143 8.12 -7.77 -8.49
N ALA A 144 6.83 -8.08 -8.34
CA ALA A 144 6.34 -9.17 -7.49
C ALA A 144 6.86 -10.54 -7.96
N ALA A 145 6.85 -10.81 -9.27
CA ALA A 145 7.37 -12.04 -9.84
C ALA A 145 8.88 -12.20 -9.61
N ILE A 146 9.65 -11.12 -9.73
CA ILE A 146 11.08 -11.09 -9.40
C ILE A 146 11.28 -11.40 -7.91
N GLY A 147 10.52 -10.76 -7.05
CA GLY A 147 10.60 -10.93 -5.59
C GLY A 147 10.22 -12.35 -5.15
N ALA A 148 9.24 -12.98 -5.81
CA ALA A 148 8.83 -14.37 -5.59
C ALA A 148 9.83 -15.40 -6.19
N GLY A 149 10.84 -14.95 -6.94
CA GLY A 149 11.83 -15.83 -7.56
C GLY A 149 11.28 -16.64 -8.74
N LEU A 150 10.23 -16.16 -9.40
CA LEU A 150 9.69 -16.83 -10.57
C LEU A 150 10.70 -16.81 -11.73
N PRO A 151 10.72 -17.87 -12.59
CA PRO A 151 11.65 -17.96 -13.71
C PRO A 151 11.18 -17.08 -14.88
N ILE A 152 11.14 -15.77 -14.69
CA ILE A 152 10.58 -14.78 -15.62
C ILE A 152 11.22 -14.79 -17.00
N GLN A 153 12.48 -15.24 -17.13
CA GLN A 153 13.19 -15.35 -18.40
C GLN A 153 12.88 -16.66 -19.14
N SER A 154 12.19 -17.61 -18.50
CA SER A 154 11.80 -18.86 -19.13
C SER A 154 10.75 -18.62 -20.24
N PRO A 155 10.75 -19.46 -21.30
CA PRO A 155 9.67 -19.45 -22.29
C PRO A 155 8.35 -20.01 -21.77
N HIS A 156 8.38 -20.63 -20.59
CA HIS A 156 7.14 -21.09 -19.92
C HIS A 156 6.47 -19.91 -19.23
N GLY A 157 5.14 -19.82 -19.33
CA GLY A 157 4.37 -18.78 -18.66
C GLY A 157 4.40 -18.98 -17.14
N SER A 158 4.73 -17.93 -16.42
CA SER A 158 4.57 -17.84 -14.94
C SER A 158 3.46 -16.85 -14.64
N MET A 159 2.50 -17.25 -13.80
CA MET A 159 1.40 -16.38 -13.37
C MET A 159 1.69 -15.84 -11.98
N ILE A 160 1.43 -14.56 -11.80
CA ILE A 160 1.47 -13.86 -10.51
C ILE A 160 0.12 -13.21 -10.24
N VAL A 161 -0.34 -13.29 -9.00
CA VAL A 161 -1.50 -12.54 -8.49
C VAL A 161 -1.00 -11.74 -7.30
N ASP A 162 -1.07 -10.44 -7.41
CA ASP A 162 -0.68 -9.48 -6.37
C ASP A 162 -1.92 -8.74 -5.88
N ILE A 163 -2.28 -8.95 -4.61
CA ILE A 163 -3.47 -8.36 -3.99
C ILE A 163 -3.00 -7.32 -3.00
N GLY A 164 -3.05 -6.05 -3.42
CA GLY A 164 -2.64 -4.90 -2.60
C GLY A 164 -3.77 -4.32 -1.75
N GLY A 165 -3.55 -3.11 -1.23
CA GLY A 165 -4.60 -2.36 -0.52
C GLY A 165 -5.65 -1.80 -1.47
N GLY A 166 -5.23 -1.18 -2.58
CA GLY A 166 -6.13 -0.51 -3.53
C GLY A 166 -6.41 -1.29 -4.81
N THR A 167 -5.51 -2.19 -5.21
CA THR A 167 -5.58 -2.92 -6.49
C THR A 167 -5.27 -4.39 -6.33
N THR A 168 -5.76 -5.18 -7.27
CA THR A 168 -5.32 -6.56 -7.53
C THR A 168 -4.75 -6.62 -8.93
N GLU A 169 -3.48 -7.02 -9.04
CA GLU A 169 -2.75 -7.19 -10.29
C GLU A 169 -2.60 -8.68 -10.60
N VAL A 170 -3.02 -9.07 -11.79
CA VAL A 170 -2.85 -10.43 -12.30
C VAL A 170 -2.05 -10.37 -13.58
N ALA A 171 -0.96 -11.13 -13.67
CA ALA A 171 -0.16 -11.15 -14.89
C ALA A 171 0.40 -12.53 -15.19
N VAL A 172 0.54 -12.82 -16.47
CA VAL A 172 1.30 -13.94 -17.01
C VAL A 172 2.58 -13.39 -17.64
N ILE A 173 3.71 -13.92 -17.20
CA ILE A 173 5.05 -13.46 -17.57
C ILE A 173 5.76 -14.59 -18.31
N SER A 174 6.39 -14.27 -19.44
CA SER A 174 7.23 -15.18 -20.22
C SER A 174 8.32 -14.39 -20.94
N LEU A 175 9.52 -14.93 -21.05
CA LEU A 175 10.67 -14.32 -21.75
C LEU A 175 10.95 -12.87 -21.29
N GLY A 176 10.75 -12.59 -20.00
CA GLY A 176 11.02 -11.28 -19.40
C GLY A 176 10.00 -10.19 -19.69
N GLY A 177 8.84 -10.52 -20.28
CA GLY A 177 7.75 -9.59 -20.57
C GLY A 177 6.41 -10.05 -20.04
N LEU A 178 5.49 -9.11 -19.84
CA LEU A 178 4.09 -9.41 -19.54
C LEU A 178 3.40 -9.85 -20.83
N VAL A 179 2.88 -11.09 -20.85
CA VAL A 179 2.15 -11.67 -21.98
C VAL A 179 0.66 -11.34 -21.91
N ALA A 180 0.11 -11.39 -20.70
CA ALA A 180 -1.23 -10.98 -20.37
C ALA A 180 -1.23 -10.34 -18.99
N ASN A 181 -2.04 -9.32 -18.81
CA ASN A 181 -2.20 -8.68 -17.50
C ASN A 181 -3.61 -8.12 -17.35
N GLN A 182 -4.09 -8.13 -16.12
CA GLN A 182 -5.33 -7.51 -15.73
C GLN A 182 -5.14 -6.80 -14.38
N SER A 183 -5.61 -5.57 -14.29
CA SER A 183 -5.63 -4.78 -13.08
C SER A 183 -7.09 -4.54 -12.67
N ALA A 184 -7.42 -4.87 -11.43
CA ALA A 184 -8.73 -4.61 -10.84
C ALA A 184 -8.57 -3.64 -9.66
N ARG A 185 -9.45 -2.62 -9.57
CA ARG A 185 -9.48 -1.67 -8.45
C ARG A 185 -10.22 -2.26 -7.26
N VAL A 186 -9.77 -3.43 -6.83
CA VAL A 186 -10.25 -4.18 -5.67
C VAL A 186 -9.04 -4.66 -4.90
N GLY A 187 -9.04 -4.39 -3.60
CA GLY A 187 -7.97 -4.80 -2.69
C GLY A 187 -8.44 -4.69 -1.24
N GLY A 188 -7.49 -4.64 -0.32
CA GLY A 188 -7.75 -4.60 1.11
C GLY A 188 -8.70 -3.49 1.56
N ASP A 189 -8.61 -2.29 0.95
CA ASP A 189 -9.43 -1.14 1.32
C ASP A 189 -10.92 -1.37 0.95
N VAL A 190 -11.20 -1.97 -0.21
CA VAL A 190 -12.57 -2.34 -0.61
C VAL A 190 -13.16 -3.38 0.34
N LEU A 191 -12.33 -4.33 0.79
CA LEU A 191 -12.74 -5.35 1.75
C LEU A 191 -13.03 -4.73 3.14
N ASP A 192 -12.26 -3.74 3.59
CA ASP A 192 -12.50 -2.99 4.83
C ASP A 192 -13.81 -2.18 4.75
N ASP A 193 -14.05 -1.52 3.61
CA ASP A 193 -15.28 -0.80 3.35
C ASP A 193 -16.50 -1.73 3.36
N ALA A 194 -16.38 -2.92 2.78
CA ALA A 194 -17.44 -3.93 2.77
C ALA A 194 -17.84 -4.36 4.21
N ILE A 195 -16.85 -4.63 5.07
CA ILE A 195 -17.09 -4.91 6.50
C ILE A 195 -17.77 -3.73 7.18
N THR A 196 -17.29 -2.51 6.94
CA THR A 196 -17.88 -1.29 7.51
C THR A 196 -19.35 -1.14 7.12
N GLN A 197 -19.67 -1.37 5.84
CA GLN A 197 -21.05 -1.29 5.35
C GLN A 197 -21.93 -2.41 5.92
N TYR A 198 -21.42 -3.63 6.02
CA TYR A 198 -22.14 -4.75 6.62
C TYR A 198 -22.49 -4.47 8.08
N VAL A 199 -21.52 -4.08 8.90
CA VAL A 199 -21.73 -3.79 10.32
C VAL A 199 -22.66 -2.59 10.51
N LYS A 200 -22.57 -1.59 9.65
CA LYS A 200 -23.49 -0.46 9.65
C LYS A 200 -24.92 -0.89 9.37
N LYS A 201 -25.13 -1.77 8.40
CA LYS A 201 -26.45 -2.24 7.96
C LYS A 201 -27.08 -3.17 9.00
N GLU A 202 -26.35 -4.19 9.46
CA GLU A 202 -26.88 -5.25 10.31
C GLU A 202 -26.97 -4.84 11.79
N TYR A 203 -26.02 -4.03 12.28
CA TYR A 203 -25.89 -3.69 13.70
C TYR A 203 -26.19 -2.22 14.02
N SER A 204 -26.34 -1.36 13.00
CA SER A 204 -26.46 0.10 13.15
C SER A 204 -25.27 0.71 13.90
N VAL A 205 -24.06 0.18 13.63
CA VAL A 205 -22.81 0.62 14.26
C VAL A 205 -21.86 1.16 13.20
N ALA A 206 -21.32 2.36 13.44
CA ALA A 206 -20.25 2.91 12.63
C ALA A 206 -18.90 2.44 13.17
N LEU A 207 -18.12 1.79 12.32
CA LEU A 207 -16.72 1.41 12.59
C LEU A 207 -15.76 2.49 12.11
N GLY A 208 -14.59 2.57 12.76
CA GLY A 208 -13.42 3.26 12.20
C GLY A 208 -12.63 2.34 11.27
N GLU A 209 -11.89 2.93 10.32
CA GLU A 209 -11.07 2.20 9.34
C GLU A 209 -10.14 1.17 10.00
N THR A 210 -9.42 1.56 11.05
CA THR A 210 -8.51 0.67 11.79
C THR A 210 -9.24 -0.55 12.34
N THR A 211 -10.44 -0.37 12.90
CA THR A 211 -11.21 -1.49 13.45
C THR A 211 -11.71 -2.41 12.34
N ALA A 212 -12.12 -1.88 11.19
CA ALA A 212 -12.53 -2.68 10.04
C ALA A 212 -11.35 -3.53 9.52
N GLU A 213 -10.16 -2.95 9.38
CA GLU A 213 -8.95 -3.65 9.00
C GLU A 213 -8.58 -4.76 10.01
N GLU A 214 -8.65 -4.48 11.32
CA GLU A 214 -8.41 -5.46 12.38
C GLU A 214 -9.40 -6.65 12.30
N VAL A 215 -10.67 -6.36 12.06
CA VAL A 215 -11.72 -7.39 11.89
C VAL A 215 -11.48 -8.22 10.64
N LYS A 216 -11.14 -7.59 9.51
CA LYS A 216 -10.77 -8.30 8.28
C LYS A 216 -9.63 -9.27 8.51
N VAL A 217 -8.56 -8.82 9.16
CA VAL A 217 -7.38 -9.65 9.43
C VAL A 217 -7.70 -10.80 10.40
N ALA A 218 -8.53 -10.54 11.40
CA ALA A 218 -8.83 -11.53 12.45
C ALA A 218 -9.88 -12.56 12.02
N LEU A 219 -10.93 -12.15 11.30
CA LEU A 219 -12.10 -12.98 11.00
C LEU A 219 -12.35 -13.21 9.51
N GLY A 220 -11.73 -12.40 8.63
CA GLY A 220 -11.97 -12.47 7.19
C GLY A 220 -11.48 -13.80 6.60
N SER A 221 -12.29 -14.39 5.75
CA SER A 221 -11.91 -15.59 4.98
C SER A 221 -12.70 -15.64 3.68
N ALA A 222 -12.05 -16.12 2.61
CA ALA A 222 -12.69 -16.33 1.31
C ALA A 222 -13.39 -17.70 1.21
N TRP A 223 -13.16 -18.60 2.17
CA TRP A 223 -13.67 -19.95 2.20
C TRP A 223 -14.11 -20.33 3.61
N PRO A 224 -15.12 -21.21 3.79
CA PRO A 224 -15.56 -21.70 5.10
C PRO A 224 -14.40 -22.22 5.94
N LEU A 225 -14.32 -21.78 7.19
CA LEU A 225 -13.30 -22.21 8.13
C LEU A 225 -13.74 -23.54 8.79
N PRO A 226 -12.78 -24.42 9.16
CA PRO A 226 -13.11 -25.64 9.94
C PRO A 226 -13.78 -25.33 11.26
N ASP A 227 -13.28 -24.29 11.95
CA ASP A 227 -13.82 -23.74 13.19
C ASP A 227 -14.13 -22.27 12.97
N GLU A 228 -15.40 -21.91 13.03
CA GLU A 228 -15.83 -20.51 12.89
C GLU A 228 -15.48 -19.70 14.13
N MET A 229 -15.04 -18.46 13.90
CA MET A 229 -14.54 -17.58 14.93
C MET A 229 -15.51 -16.45 15.21
N TYR A 230 -15.38 -15.87 16.42
CA TYR A 230 -16.17 -14.72 16.86
C TYR A 230 -15.24 -13.68 17.48
N ALA A 231 -15.58 -12.40 17.30
CA ALA A 231 -14.88 -11.30 17.96
C ALA A 231 -15.86 -10.21 18.41
N GLU A 232 -15.55 -9.61 19.55
CA GLU A 232 -16.24 -8.39 19.98
C GLU A 232 -15.59 -7.17 19.31
N ILE A 233 -16.42 -6.38 18.65
CA ILE A 233 -16.00 -5.14 18.00
C ILE A 233 -16.72 -3.95 18.62
N ARG A 234 -16.04 -2.81 18.66
CA ARG A 234 -16.57 -1.60 19.27
C ARG A 234 -16.66 -0.48 18.25
N GLY A 235 -17.82 0.15 18.18
CA GLY A 235 -18.07 1.29 17.30
C GLY A 235 -19.02 2.29 17.92
N ARG A 236 -19.48 3.26 17.12
CA ARG A 236 -20.47 4.25 17.52
C ARG A 236 -21.85 3.79 17.07
N ASP A 237 -22.76 3.62 18.00
CA ASP A 237 -24.19 3.38 17.73
C ASP A 237 -24.78 4.56 16.94
N LEU A 238 -25.37 4.28 15.79
CA LEU A 238 -25.90 5.32 14.89
C LEU A 238 -27.25 5.91 15.36
N VAL A 239 -27.91 5.25 16.30
CA VAL A 239 -29.20 5.72 16.87
C VAL A 239 -28.95 6.62 18.06
N THR A 240 -28.10 6.18 18.99
CA THR A 240 -27.84 6.88 20.26
C THR A 240 -26.62 7.80 20.23
N GLY A 241 -25.71 7.58 19.29
CA GLY A 241 -24.40 8.25 19.21
C GLY A 241 -23.37 7.76 20.22
N LEU A 242 -23.74 6.83 21.09
CA LEU A 242 -22.88 6.31 22.17
C LEU A 242 -21.99 5.13 21.69
N PRO A 243 -20.92 4.81 22.42
CA PRO A 243 -20.15 3.58 22.16
C PRO A 243 -21.02 2.34 22.33
N LYS A 244 -20.94 1.42 21.37
CA LYS A 244 -21.64 0.12 21.37
C LYS A 244 -20.67 -0.99 21.01
N THR A 245 -20.76 -2.09 21.75
CA THR A 245 -20.04 -3.33 21.46
C THR A 245 -21.00 -4.33 20.84
N VAL A 246 -20.58 -5.01 19.78
CA VAL A 246 -21.32 -6.09 19.13
C VAL A 246 -20.39 -7.26 18.88
N THR A 247 -20.94 -8.49 18.88
CA THR A 247 -20.19 -9.68 18.52
C THR A 247 -20.48 -9.99 17.06
N VAL A 248 -19.41 -10.18 16.27
CA VAL A 248 -19.48 -10.59 14.86
C VAL A 248 -18.76 -11.91 14.66
N SER A 249 -19.14 -12.65 13.63
CA SER A 249 -18.58 -13.97 13.31
C SER A 249 -17.79 -13.95 12.01
N SER A 250 -16.90 -14.94 11.82
CA SER A 250 -16.21 -15.16 10.56
C SER A 250 -17.14 -15.52 9.39
N VAL A 251 -18.32 -16.10 9.70
CA VAL A 251 -19.37 -16.36 8.68
C VAL A 251 -19.90 -15.05 8.12
N GLU A 252 -20.30 -14.11 9.00
CA GLU A 252 -20.79 -12.79 8.62
C GLU A 252 -19.73 -11.97 7.86
N MET A 253 -18.47 -12.05 8.31
CA MET A 253 -17.39 -11.36 7.63
C MET A 253 -17.14 -11.93 6.23
N ARG A 254 -17.21 -13.24 6.05
CA ARG A 254 -17.12 -13.91 4.74
C ARG A 254 -18.26 -13.46 3.82
N GLU A 255 -19.49 -13.37 4.32
CA GLU A 255 -20.62 -12.85 3.57
C GLU A 255 -20.39 -11.39 3.14
N ALA A 256 -19.90 -10.54 4.04
CA ALA A 256 -19.58 -9.15 3.75
C ALA A 256 -18.52 -9.02 2.65
N LEU A 257 -17.54 -9.94 2.60
CA LEU A 257 -16.40 -9.93 1.67
C LEU A 257 -16.70 -10.58 0.31
N GLU A 258 -17.85 -11.24 0.13
CA GLU A 258 -18.16 -12.09 -1.04
C GLU A 258 -18.01 -11.33 -2.38
N GLU A 259 -18.50 -10.12 -2.48
CA GLU A 259 -18.44 -9.31 -3.72
C GLU A 259 -16.99 -8.95 -4.08
N GLY A 260 -16.20 -8.50 -3.09
CA GLY A 260 -14.79 -8.17 -3.29
C GLY A 260 -13.96 -9.39 -3.68
N VAL A 261 -14.16 -10.52 -3.01
CA VAL A 261 -13.50 -11.80 -3.33
C VAL A 261 -13.88 -12.28 -4.73
N SER A 262 -15.16 -12.19 -5.10
CA SER A 262 -15.62 -12.57 -6.45
C SER A 262 -14.96 -11.71 -7.52
N SER A 263 -14.81 -10.40 -7.29
CA SER A 263 -14.13 -9.49 -8.22
C SER A 263 -12.65 -9.85 -8.41
N ILE A 264 -11.97 -10.28 -7.34
CA ILE A 264 -10.59 -10.78 -7.42
C ILE A 264 -10.53 -12.07 -8.24
N ILE A 265 -11.46 -13.01 -7.98
CA ILE A 265 -11.54 -14.28 -8.73
C ILE A 265 -11.78 -14.03 -10.22
N ASP A 266 -12.63 -13.08 -10.56
CA ASP A 266 -12.94 -12.74 -11.95
C ASP A 266 -11.73 -12.12 -12.67
N ALA A 267 -10.87 -11.37 -11.96
CA ALA A 267 -9.61 -10.88 -12.51
C ALA A 267 -8.61 -12.00 -12.81
N VAL A 268 -8.69 -13.13 -12.11
CA VAL A 268 -7.80 -14.31 -12.30
C VAL A 268 -8.25 -15.19 -13.47
N LYS A 269 -9.54 -15.19 -13.83
CA LYS A 269 -10.11 -15.99 -14.94
C LYS A 269 -9.76 -15.42 -16.31
#